data_fda11544f371457652103a8a2bb137f7
#
_entry.id   fda11544f371457652103a8a2bb137f7
#
_cell.length_a   1.000
_cell.length_b   1.000
_cell.length_c   1.000
_cell.angle_alpha   90.00
_cell.angle_beta   90.00
_cell.angle_gamma   90.00
#
_symmetry.space_group_name_H-M   'P 1'
#
loop_
_entity.id
_entity.type
_entity.pdbx_description
1 polymer ?
#
loop_
_entity_poly.entity_id
_entity_poly.type
_entity_poly.pdbx_seq_one_letter_code
_entity_poly.pdbx_strand_id
1 'polypeptide(L)'
;MPRPVLVINAGSSSIKFQLFATGRELRRVQKGQLDGIGVRPRLRIAAGAAGAVDRALAPGEGADLASAVATVNKWLGKALGGAPPLAIGHRVVHGGTEFAAPVQVDEAVLAKLEALIPLAPLHQPNNLASIREARRHYPETPRLADRDLGPFRLAR
;
A
#
# COMPACT_ATOMS: atom_id res chain seq x y z
N MET A 1 -16.61 8.98 -11.11
CA MET A 1 -16.39 8.28 -9.83
C MET A 1 -15.43 9.09 -8.97
N PRO A 2 -15.78 9.38 -7.71
CA PRO A 2 -14.83 10.05 -6.82
C PRO A 2 -13.59 9.19 -6.67
N ARG A 3 -12.42 9.83 -6.60
CA ARG A 3 -11.17 9.09 -6.43
C ARG A 3 -11.16 8.36 -5.09
N PRO A 4 -10.80 7.07 -5.06
CA PRO A 4 -10.79 6.32 -3.81
C PRO A 4 -9.55 6.60 -2.98
N VAL A 5 -9.59 6.20 -1.71
CA VAL A 5 -8.42 6.13 -0.84
C VAL A 5 -7.84 4.72 -0.96
N LEU A 6 -6.52 4.64 -1.14
CA LEU A 6 -5.79 3.38 -1.20
C LEU A 6 -5.10 3.13 0.14
N VAL A 7 -5.22 1.92 0.66
CA VAL A 7 -4.48 1.47 1.85
C VAL A 7 -3.57 0.31 1.45
N ILE A 8 -2.29 0.41 1.77
CA ILE A 8 -1.28 -0.60 1.44
C ILE A 8 -0.58 -1.09 2.70
N ASN A 9 -0.42 -2.40 2.78
CA ASN A 9 0.40 -3.06 3.79
C ASN A 9 1.36 -4.01 3.06
N ALA A 10 2.64 -3.65 2.99
CA ALA A 10 3.68 -4.46 2.35
C ALA A 10 4.55 -5.14 3.39
N GLY A 11 4.62 -6.47 3.33
CA GLY A 11 5.53 -7.29 4.12
C GLY A 11 6.67 -7.86 3.27
N SER A 12 7.43 -8.79 3.84
CA SER A 12 8.55 -9.42 3.15
C SER A 12 8.12 -10.36 2.03
N SER A 13 6.94 -10.97 2.15
CA SER A 13 6.46 -12.01 1.23
C SER A 13 5.14 -11.66 0.54
N SER A 14 4.48 -10.58 0.94
CA SER A 14 3.17 -10.23 0.40
C SER A 14 2.89 -8.74 0.46
N ILE A 15 1.99 -8.28 -0.41
CA ILE A 15 1.41 -6.95 -0.40
C ILE A 15 -0.10 -7.12 -0.29
N LYS A 16 -0.71 -6.47 0.70
CA LYS A 16 -2.16 -6.39 0.83
C LYS A 16 -2.60 -4.97 0.60
N PHE A 17 -3.69 -4.79 -0.14
CA PHE A 17 -4.21 -3.46 -0.42
C PHE A 17 -5.74 -3.45 -0.45
N GLN A 18 -6.29 -2.28 -0.19
CA GLN A 18 -7.74 -2.05 -0.20
C GLN A 18 -8.01 -0.68 -0.79
N LEU A 19 -9.12 -0.58 -1.52
CA LEU A 19 -9.66 0.69 -2.01
C LEU A 19 -10.94 1.03 -1.29
N PHE A 20 -11.06 2.28 -0.85
CA PHE A 20 -12.22 2.80 -0.16
C PHE A 20 -12.82 3.95 -0.95
N ALA A 21 -14.11 3.84 -1.27
CA ALA A 21 -14.86 4.95 -1.82
C ALA A 21 -15.07 6.00 -0.71
N THR A 22 -14.94 7.27 -1.10
CA THR A 22 -15.16 8.41 -0.21
C THR A 22 -16.61 8.88 -0.26
N GLY A 23 -17.13 9.34 0.85
CA GLY A 23 -18.49 9.82 1.02
C GLY A 23 -18.69 10.25 2.47
N ARG A 24 -19.91 10.10 3.00
CA ARG A 24 -20.16 10.33 4.42
C ARG A 24 -19.34 9.39 5.28
N GLU A 25 -19.15 8.16 4.80
CA GLU A 25 -18.33 7.14 5.42
C GLU A 25 -17.42 6.51 4.37
N LEU A 26 -16.26 6.02 4.78
CA LEU A 26 -15.39 5.24 3.91
C LEU A 26 -15.97 3.85 3.74
N ARG A 27 -16.17 3.43 2.51
CA ARG A 27 -16.71 2.12 2.17
C ARG A 27 -15.68 1.36 1.33
N ARG A 28 -15.28 0.18 1.80
CA ARG A 28 -14.37 -0.66 1.02
C ARG A 28 -15.08 -1.14 -0.26
N VAL A 29 -14.47 -0.84 -1.40
CA VAL A 29 -14.99 -1.21 -2.73
C VAL A 29 -14.14 -2.25 -3.42
N GLN A 30 -12.90 -2.46 -2.95
CA GLN A 30 -11.99 -3.43 -3.53
C GLN A 30 -10.99 -3.90 -2.48
N LYS A 31 -10.59 -5.17 -2.57
CA LYS A 31 -9.57 -5.78 -1.72
C LYS A 31 -8.72 -6.70 -2.58
N GLY A 32 -7.41 -6.64 -2.40
CA GLY A 32 -6.50 -7.50 -3.13
C GLY A 32 -5.24 -7.81 -2.34
N GLN A 33 -4.53 -8.83 -2.80
CA GLN A 33 -3.22 -9.17 -2.27
C GLN A 33 -2.35 -9.81 -3.35
N LEU A 34 -1.06 -9.60 -3.23
CA LEU A 34 -0.04 -10.28 -4.01
C LEU A 34 0.82 -11.07 -3.04
N ASP A 35 0.80 -12.38 -3.15
CA ASP A 35 1.51 -13.31 -2.26
C ASP A 35 2.69 -13.97 -2.97
N GLY A 36 3.56 -14.59 -2.18
CA GLY A 36 4.63 -15.43 -2.69
C GLY A 36 5.73 -14.68 -3.41
N ILE A 37 5.98 -13.43 -3.01
CA ILE A 37 7.07 -12.61 -3.59
C ILE A 37 8.38 -13.37 -3.53
N GLY A 38 9.05 -13.49 -4.68
CA GLY A 38 10.35 -14.15 -4.80
C GLY A 38 10.30 -15.70 -4.86
N VAL A 39 9.14 -16.30 -4.65
CA VAL A 39 8.97 -17.78 -4.65
C VAL A 39 7.94 -18.19 -5.69
N ARG A 40 6.68 -17.92 -5.44
CA ARG A 40 5.56 -18.21 -6.35
C ARG A 40 4.57 -17.05 -6.32
N PRO A 41 4.87 -15.96 -7.01
CA PRO A 41 4.02 -14.77 -6.92
C PRO A 41 2.65 -15.03 -7.54
N ARG A 42 1.61 -14.63 -6.82
CA ARG A 42 0.23 -14.77 -7.23
C ARG A 42 -0.56 -13.53 -6.86
N LEU A 43 -1.35 -13.03 -7.79
CA LEU A 43 -2.22 -11.88 -7.57
C LEU A 43 -3.66 -12.37 -7.38
N ARG A 44 -4.26 -12.01 -6.25
CA ARG A 44 -5.65 -12.31 -5.92
C ARG A 44 -6.38 -11.04 -5.59
N ILE A 45 -7.40 -10.75 -6.36
CA ILE A 45 -8.25 -9.57 -6.14
C ILE A 45 -9.67 -10.07 -6.01
N ALA A 46 -10.27 -9.84 -4.85
CA ALA A 46 -11.64 -10.23 -4.56
C ALA A 46 -12.61 -9.49 -5.48
N ALA A 47 -13.75 -10.08 -5.75
CA ALA A 47 -14.80 -9.41 -6.52
C ALA A 47 -15.16 -8.07 -5.89
N GLY A 48 -15.25 -7.04 -6.73
CA GLY A 48 -15.50 -5.68 -6.29
C GLY A 48 -15.76 -4.76 -7.47
N ALA A 49 -15.63 -3.45 -7.25
CA ALA A 49 -15.94 -2.42 -8.25
C ALA A 49 -15.14 -2.57 -9.54
N ALA A 50 -13.91 -3.06 -9.47
CA ALA A 50 -13.00 -3.23 -10.62
C ALA A 50 -12.87 -4.69 -11.08
N GLY A 51 -13.80 -5.56 -10.68
CA GLY A 51 -13.79 -6.98 -11.05
C GLY A 51 -12.97 -7.84 -10.08
N ALA A 52 -12.68 -9.06 -10.49
CA ALA A 52 -11.92 -10.04 -9.72
C ALA A 52 -10.73 -10.56 -10.52
N VAL A 53 -9.64 -10.91 -9.82
CA VAL A 53 -8.45 -11.50 -10.43
C VAL A 53 -7.96 -12.63 -9.53
N ASP A 54 -7.53 -13.72 -10.13
CA ASP A 54 -6.81 -14.79 -9.43
C ASP A 54 -5.89 -15.45 -10.44
N ARG A 55 -4.61 -15.05 -10.45
CA ARG A 55 -3.64 -15.59 -11.41
C ARG A 55 -2.24 -15.71 -10.83
N ALA A 56 -1.52 -16.72 -11.29
CA ALA A 56 -0.09 -16.81 -11.08
C ALA A 56 0.60 -15.70 -11.88
N LEU A 57 1.65 -15.09 -11.29
CA LEU A 57 2.43 -14.04 -11.93
C LEU A 57 3.65 -14.61 -12.63
N ALA A 58 4.08 -13.94 -13.69
CA ALA A 58 5.36 -14.23 -14.32
C ALA A 58 6.52 -13.82 -13.38
N PRO A 59 7.75 -14.40 -13.55
CA PRO A 59 8.87 -14.07 -12.67
C PRO A 59 9.17 -12.57 -12.56
N GLY A 60 9.05 -11.82 -13.65
CA GLY A 60 9.26 -10.38 -13.65
C GLY A 60 8.17 -9.54 -12.98
N GLU A 61 7.08 -10.17 -12.58
CA GLU A 61 5.94 -9.49 -11.95
C GLU A 61 5.94 -9.58 -10.42
N GLY A 62 6.81 -10.36 -9.83
CA GLY A 62 6.80 -10.58 -8.39
C GLY A 62 8.09 -11.21 -7.87
N ALA A 63 9.22 -11.04 -8.57
CA ALA A 63 10.50 -11.59 -8.18
C ALA A 63 11.04 -10.95 -6.90
N ASP A 64 10.72 -9.68 -6.67
CA ASP A 64 11.10 -8.90 -5.51
C ASP A 64 9.99 -7.92 -5.14
N LEU A 65 10.19 -7.16 -4.06
CA LEU A 65 9.20 -6.21 -3.60
C LEU A 65 8.94 -5.11 -4.63
N ALA A 66 9.98 -4.59 -5.27
CA ALA A 66 9.83 -3.52 -6.27
C ALA A 66 8.97 -3.95 -7.46
N SER A 67 9.21 -5.14 -8.02
CA SER A 67 8.42 -5.68 -9.12
C SER A 67 6.99 -6.00 -8.69
N ALA A 68 6.81 -6.48 -7.46
CA ALA A 68 5.49 -6.76 -6.90
C ALA A 68 4.67 -5.47 -6.72
N VAL A 69 5.27 -4.41 -6.19
CA VAL A 69 4.62 -3.10 -6.06
C VAL A 69 4.26 -2.54 -7.44
N ALA A 70 5.16 -2.66 -8.41
CA ALA A 70 4.90 -2.22 -9.78
C ALA A 70 3.70 -2.97 -10.40
N THR A 71 3.59 -4.27 -10.16
CA THR A 71 2.47 -5.09 -10.64
C THR A 71 1.14 -4.65 -10.00
N VAL A 72 1.12 -4.40 -8.70
CA VAL A 72 -0.05 -3.87 -8.01
C VAL A 72 -0.43 -2.50 -8.57
N ASN A 73 0.55 -1.61 -8.75
CA ASN A 73 0.30 -0.27 -9.29
C ASN A 73 -0.22 -0.30 -10.73
N LYS A 74 0.25 -1.23 -11.53
CA LYS A 74 -0.26 -1.42 -12.90
C LYS A 74 -1.73 -1.81 -12.89
N TRP A 75 -2.11 -2.73 -12.02
CA TRP A 75 -3.51 -3.10 -11.86
C TRP A 75 -4.35 -1.91 -11.35
N LEU A 76 -3.83 -1.20 -10.34
CA LEU A 76 -4.50 -0.01 -9.79
C LEU A 76 -4.70 1.07 -10.86
N GLY A 77 -3.72 1.29 -11.72
CA GLY A 77 -3.83 2.25 -12.82
C GLY A 77 -5.02 1.95 -13.72
N LYS A 78 -5.24 0.68 -14.04
CA LYS A 78 -6.41 0.25 -14.82
C LYS A 78 -7.71 0.40 -14.03
N ALA A 79 -7.71 -0.05 -12.78
CA ALA A 79 -8.88 0.00 -11.91
C ALA A 79 -9.35 1.43 -11.63
N LEU A 80 -8.41 2.38 -11.57
CA LEU A 80 -8.69 3.79 -11.29
C LEU A 80 -8.89 4.62 -12.58
N GLY A 81 -8.85 3.99 -13.75
CA GLY A 81 -9.01 4.70 -15.02
C GLY A 81 -7.88 5.68 -15.33
N GLY A 82 -6.68 5.44 -14.81
CA GLY A 82 -5.51 6.29 -15.00
C GLY A 82 -5.41 7.46 -14.02
N ALA A 83 -6.45 7.73 -13.22
CA ALA A 83 -6.41 8.79 -12.21
C ALA A 83 -5.69 8.30 -10.93
N PRO A 84 -4.92 9.16 -10.24
CA PRO A 84 -4.30 8.76 -8.98
C PRO A 84 -5.36 8.62 -7.87
N PRO A 85 -5.08 7.82 -6.83
CA PRO A 85 -5.96 7.80 -5.65
C PRO A 85 -6.02 9.18 -4.98
N LEU A 86 -7.07 9.43 -4.22
CA LEU A 86 -7.23 10.68 -3.48
C LEU A 86 -6.17 10.83 -2.39
N ALA A 87 -5.88 9.74 -1.70
CA ALA A 87 -4.84 9.64 -0.68
C ALA A 87 -4.37 8.20 -0.57
N ILE A 88 -3.20 7.99 0.00
CA ILE A 88 -2.64 6.66 0.25
C ILE A 88 -2.31 6.53 1.74
N GLY A 89 -2.82 5.46 2.36
CA GLY A 89 -2.42 5.07 3.70
C GLY A 89 -1.42 3.92 3.64
N HIS A 90 -0.28 4.09 4.30
CA HIS A 90 0.75 3.06 4.40
C HIS A 90 0.85 2.54 5.83
N ARG A 91 0.78 1.23 5.99
CA ARG A 91 1.07 0.62 7.27
C ARG A 91 2.58 0.55 7.48
N VAL A 92 3.03 1.04 8.64
CA VAL A 92 4.40 0.87 9.12
C VAL A 92 4.36 0.12 10.45
N VAL A 93 5.33 -0.76 10.67
CA VAL A 93 5.35 -1.60 11.88
C VAL A 93 5.73 -0.78 13.10
N HIS A 94 6.62 0.21 12.94
CA HIS A 94 7.12 0.99 14.05
C HIS A 94 7.18 2.48 13.73
N GLY A 95 6.55 3.29 14.58
CA GLY A 95 6.59 4.75 14.48
C GLY A 95 7.46 5.43 15.53
N GLY A 96 8.08 4.64 16.43
CA GLY A 96 8.83 5.18 17.56
C GLY A 96 7.92 5.96 18.52
N THR A 97 8.53 6.82 19.32
CA THR A 97 7.80 7.70 20.23
C THR A 97 7.23 8.96 19.53
N GLU A 98 7.81 9.36 18.40
CA GLU A 98 7.39 10.54 17.65
C GLU A 98 6.11 10.31 16.84
N PHE A 99 5.88 9.08 16.36
CA PHE A 99 4.77 8.75 15.45
C PHE A 99 3.78 7.78 16.09
N ALA A 100 3.24 8.17 17.25
CA ALA A 100 2.21 7.39 17.92
C ALA A 100 0.84 7.50 17.21
N ALA A 101 0.67 8.51 16.35
CA ALA A 101 -0.53 8.77 15.56
C ALA A 101 -0.20 8.76 14.07
N PRO A 102 -1.19 8.74 13.16
CA PRO A 102 -0.95 8.86 11.73
C PRO A 102 -0.16 10.14 11.40
N VAL A 103 0.80 10.03 10.50
CA VAL A 103 1.66 11.13 10.08
C VAL A 103 1.68 11.26 8.56
N GLN A 104 1.60 12.48 8.07
CA GLN A 104 1.78 12.76 6.65
C GLN A 104 3.25 12.55 6.27
N VAL A 105 3.49 11.77 5.22
CA VAL A 105 4.83 11.36 4.82
C VAL A 105 5.47 12.38 3.89
N ASP A 106 6.62 12.87 4.29
CA ASP A 106 7.55 13.67 3.48
C ASP A 106 8.98 13.08 3.61
N GLU A 107 9.97 13.71 3.02
CA GLU A 107 11.35 13.23 3.09
C GLU A 107 11.89 13.21 4.53
N ALA A 108 11.55 14.20 5.34
CA ALA A 108 11.99 14.27 6.74
C ALA A 108 11.38 13.12 7.56
N VAL A 109 10.09 12.83 7.35
CA VAL A 109 9.41 11.70 8.00
C VAL A 109 10.00 10.37 7.56
N LEU A 110 10.29 10.19 6.27
CA LEU A 110 10.94 8.98 5.76
C LEU A 110 12.30 8.75 6.41
N ALA A 111 13.11 9.81 6.55
CA ALA A 111 14.43 9.71 7.20
C ALA A 111 14.29 9.26 8.66
N LYS A 112 13.32 9.80 9.39
CA LYS A 112 13.04 9.40 10.77
C LYS A 112 12.54 7.95 10.86
N LEU A 113 11.69 7.53 9.95
CA LEU A 113 11.23 6.14 9.91
C LEU A 113 12.36 5.17 9.56
N GLU A 114 13.30 5.56 8.70
CA GLU A 114 14.50 4.77 8.41
C GLU A 114 15.36 4.58 9.65
N ALA A 115 15.48 5.59 10.49
CA ALA A 115 16.23 5.51 11.73
C ALA A 115 15.63 4.47 12.71
N LEU A 116 14.39 4.07 12.52
CA LEU A 116 13.72 3.06 13.32
C LEU A 116 13.91 1.62 12.81
N ILE A 117 14.58 1.43 11.68
CA ILE A 117 14.86 0.09 11.11
C ILE A 117 15.45 -0.88 12.15
N PRO A 118 16.43 -0.49 12.98
CA PRO A 118 16.98 -1.40 13.99
C PRO A 118 15.94 -1.95 14.98
N LEU A 119 14.81 -1.27 15.16
CA LEU A 119 13.75 -1.71 16.06
C LEU A 119 12.80 -2.74 15.42
N ALA A 120 12.75 -2.80 14.08
CA ALA A 120 11.93 -3.74 13.33
C ALA A 120 12.63 -4.12 12.01
N PRO A 121 13.81 -4.77 12.07
CA PRO A 121 14.64 -4.97 10.87
C PRO A 121 14.05 -5.89 9.82
N LEU A 122 13.07 -6.72 10.18
CA LEU A 122 12.42 -7.65 9.23
C LEU A 122 11.26 -7.00 8.47
N HIS A 123 10.63 -5.98 9.04
CA HIS A 123 9.39 -5.41 8.49
C HIS A 123 9.53 -3.96 8.03
N GLN A 124 10.20 -3.14 8.80
CA GLN A 124 10.31 -1.70 8.52
C GLN A 124 10.93 -1.39 7.15
N PRO A 125 12.01 -2.06 6.71
CA PRO A 125 12.57 -1.79 5.38
C PRO A 125 11.58 -2.02 4.25
N ASN A 126 10.75 -3.07 4.33
CA ASN A 126 9.76 -3.37 3.31
C ASN A 126 8.62 -2.35 3.30
N ASN A 127 8.18 -1.92 4.47
CA ASN A 127 7.18 -0.85 4.58
C ASN A 127 7.68 0.44 3.91
N LEU A 128 8.92 0.85 4.18
CA LEU A 128 9.52 2.05 3.61
C LEU A 128 9.74 1.93 2.11
N ALA A 129 10.18 0.77 1.63
CA ALA A 129 10.35 0.52 0.20
C ALA A 129 9.01 0.65 -0.55
N SER A 130 7.94 0.15 0.03
CA SER A 130 6.59 0.30 -0.51
C SER A 130 6.15 1.77 -0.61
N ILE A 131 6.43 2.56 0.43
CA ILE A 131 6.15 4.00 0.43
C ILE A 131 6.90 4.69 -0.72
N ARG A 132 8.19 4.38 -0.89
CA ARG A 132 9.01 4.98 -1.94
C ARG A 132 8.52 4.63 -3.34
N GLU A 133 8.15 3.37 -3.56
CA GLU A 133 7.61 2.94 -4.85
C GLU A 133 6.26 3.62 -5.15
N ALA A 134 5.39 3.75 -4.16
CA ALA A 134 4.11 4.45 -4.33
C ALA A 134 4.33 5.95 -4.61
N ARG A 135 5.33 6.59 -3.99
CA ARG A 135 5.69 7.98 -4.30
C ARG A 135 6.16 8.15 -5.73
N ARG A 136 6.87 7.18 -6.25
CA ARG A 136 7.34 7.21 -7.64
C ARG A 136 6.20 7.17 -8.64
N HIS A 137 5.16 6.39 -8.36
CA HIS A 137 3.98 6.27 -9.21
C HIS A 137 2.97 7.41 -9.01
N TYR A 138 2.84 7.91 -7.79
CA TYR A 138 1.86 8.93 -7.41
C TYR A 138 2.54 10.04 -6.61
N PRO A 139 3.44 10.85 -7.26
CA PRO A 139 4.25 11.83 -6.52
C PRO A 139 3.44 12.94 -5.85
N GLU A 140 2.30 13.30 -6.43
CA GLU A 140 1.46 14.40 -5.92
C GLU A 140 0.37 13.93 -4.96
N THR A 141 0.18 12.62 -4.79
CA THR A 141 -0.87 12.10 -3.92
C THR A 141 -0.45 12.20 -2.45
N PRO A 142 -1.27 12.82 -1.58
CA PRO A 142 -1.02 12.84 -0.15
C PRO A 142 -0.96 11.42 0.42
N ARG A 143 -0.04 11.19 1.35
CA ARG A 143 0.11 9.89 1.98
C ARG A 143 0.34 10.00 3.47
N LEU A 144 -0.22 9.02 4.18
CA LEU A 144 -0.12 8.89 5.62
C LEU A 144 0.55 7.57 5.96
N ALA A 145 1.36 7.57 7.00
CA ALA A 145 1.91 6.35 7.59
C ALA A 145 1.34 6.17 9.00
N ASP A 146 0.94 4.95 9.34
CA ASP A 146 0.42 4.61 10.65
C ASP A 146 0.74 3.15 10.96
N ARG A 147 0.95 2.84 12.24
CA ARG A 147 1.15 1.47 12.69
C ARG A 147 -0.11 0.62 12.62
N ASP A 148 -1.26 1.24 12.63
CA ASP A 148 -2.55 0.59 12.87
C ASP A 148 -3.60 1.10 11.87
N LEU A 149 -3.26 0.98 10.57
CA LEU A 149 -4.19 1.29 9.49
C LEU A 149 -5.21 0.16 9.35
N GLY A 150 -6.19 0.15 10.25
CA GLY A 150 -7.40 -0.62 10.04
C GLY A 150 -8.43 0.22 9.30
N PRO A 151 -9.36 -0.40 8.57
CA PRO A 151 -10.42 0.31 7.86
C PRO A 151 -11.23 1.23 8.79
N PHE A 152 -11.28 0.89 10.06
CA PHE A 152 -12.05 1.63 11.05
C PHE A 152 -11.42 2.95 11.49
N ARG A 153 -10.12 3.13 11.32
CA ARG A 153 -9.45 4.36 11.70
C ARG A 153 -9.50 5.45 10.64
N LEU A 154 -9.63 5.04 9.40
CA LEU A 154 -9.84 5.98 8.30
C LEU A 154 -11.29 6.50 8.25
N ALA A 155 -12.22 5.78 8.87
CA ALA A 155 -13.62 6.15 8.93
C ALA A 155 -13.97 7.07 10.10
N ARG A 156 -13.00 7.38 10.97
CA ARG A 156 -13.18 8.28 12.13
C ARG A 156 -12.57 9.65 11.81
#